data_91e8bf1a124cc05c15c135ea81770925
#
_entry.id   91e8bf1a124cc05c15c135ea81770925
#
_cell.length_a   1.000
_cell.length_b   1.000
_cell.length_c   1.000
_cell.angle_alpha   90.00
_cell.angle_beta   90.00
_cell.angle_gamma   90.00
#
_symmetry.space_group_name_H-M   'P 1'
#
loop_
_entity.id
_entity.type
_entity.pdbx_description
1 polymer ?
#
loop_
_entity_poly.entity_id
_entity_poly.type
_entity_poly.pdbx_seq_one_letter_code
_entity_poly.pdbx_strand_id
1 'polypeptide(L)'
;MQILLRLRRHHCRRAFLPRAVVAAVLLYSAPLYSAAMPALGQTSPSSASPAIHTDDRLPITTSSPEAQRLFEEGLHLRYDYHTDAALAKWREATMKDPNFAQAWTYIVWFGLNPAEVRMAAEKAQIASRNVTPGEKLLLKWVLQTNDGRFLSAIAAMNDLLAMYPRDAHLSYEAGLWLQSQGDYEGAAKFTKRALEIDTNFAGALNTLAYDLAFMHQYDAAIPYLKRYAEVEPTDPNPRDSLAEILQQAGRLDESLAEYREALKLDPRFYHSQEGLGDVYSLLGNQDRARQEYAKALPMAQAPTEKLDCQIQFAISYAREGNVKQARAQLESVLVQATKWKLNAYQSSIHQYLALLAESRAAAFEHLDQSEATLKMPSHMSGKARDRQLARTLEMRAQLAAEAGNLAMAQAAVDHLQRMVQASRSNVVERAWHGANGALLAAQAKPSAALEELKQDPDNASSMAKLAELQGAAANALDAAETRTRLKADYGTTLEDWLVVREFRQ
;
A
#
# COMPACT_ATOMS: atom_id res chain seq x y z
N MET A 1 13.82 8.25 -34.32
CA MET A 1 14.33 7.36 -33.25
C MET A 1 15.43 8.00 -32.38
N GLN A 2 15.87 9.23 -32.65
CA GLN A 2 16.84 9.95 -31.77
C GLN A 2 16.23 11.11 -30.98
N ILE A 3 14.97 11.45 -31.17
CA ILE A 3 14.28 12.54 -30.47
C ILE A 3 13.61 12.05 -29.18
N LEU A 4 13.24 10.80 -29.10
CA LEU A 4 12.62 10.19 -27.89
C LEU A 4 13.62 9.92 -26.72
N LEU A 5 14.91 9.93 -26.96
CA LEU A 5 15.95 9.73 -25.95
C LEU A 5 16.38 11.00 -25.21
N ARG A 6 15.98 12.19 -25.69
CA ARG A 6 16.34 13.47 -25.03
C ARG A 6 15.32 13.97 -24.00
N LEU A 7 14.09 13.47 -24.01
CA LEU A 7 13.04 13.90 -23.09
C LEU A 7 13.07 13.19 -21.72
N ARG A 8 13.81 12.07 -21.59
CA ARG A 8 13.96 11.36 -20.32
C ARG A 8 14.98 11.96 -19.33
N ARG A 9 15.70 13.03 -19.66
CA ARG A 9 16.77 13.61 -18.83
C ARG A 9 16.41 14.89 -18.06
N HIS A 10 15.20 15.42 -18.19
CA HIS A 10 14.84 16.71 -17.58
C HIS A 10 13.80 16.66 -16.45
N HIS A 11 13.24 15.50 -16.09
CA HIS A 11 12.24 15.41 -15.03
C HIS A 11 12.78 14.97 -13.66
N CYS A 12 14.09 15.01 -13.44
CA CYS A 12 14.70 14.57 -12.18
C CYS A 12 15.51 15.69 -11.50
N ARG A 13 14.98 16.90 -11.42
CA ARG A 13 15.60 17.96 -10.58
C ARG A 13 14.53 18.93 -10.08
N ARG A 14 14.07 18.74 -8.85
CA ARG A 14 13.59 19.66 -7.83
C ARG A 14 12.34 19.12 -7.12
N ALA A 15 12.56 18.25 -6.18
CA ALA A 15 11.67 18.09 -5.04
C ALA A 15 12.53 18.20 -3.77
N PHE A 16 12.34 19.25 -3.01
CA PHE A 16 13.04 19.52 -1.77
C PHE A 16 12.43 18.71 -0.63
N LEU A 17 13.23 17.76 -0.08
CA LEU A 17 13.09 17.07 1.21
C LEU A 17 11.82 16.23 1.47
N PRO A 18 11.95 14.93 1.70
CA PRO A 18 12.98 14.27 2.50
C PRO A 18 13.83 13.26 1.70
N ARG A 19 14.62 13.76 0.77
CA ARG A 19 15.62 12.96 0.04
C ARG A 19 16.68 12.34 0.96
N ALA A 20 16.86 12.85 2.18
CA ALA A 20 17.86 12.34 3.09
C ALA A 20 17.60 10.90 3.56
N VAL A 21 16.33 10.46 3.62
CA VAL A 21 15.97 9.11 4.08
C VAL A 21 16.14 8.09 2.97
N VAL A 22 15.75 8.45 1.72
CA VAL A 22 15.93 7.59 0.54
C VAL A 22 17.41 7.58 0.10
N ALA A 23 18.13 8.70 0.22
CA ALA A 23 19.55 8.79 -0.09
C ALA A 23 20.43 7.95 0.85
N ALA A 24 20.06 7.78 2.14
CA ALA A 24 20.78 6.91 3.07
C ALA A 24 20.70 5.43 2.66
N VAL A 25 19.60 5.00 2.05
CA VAL A 25 19.46 3.63 1.51
C VAL A 25 20.24 3.46 0.19
N LEU A 26 20.36 4.52 -0.62
CA LEU A 26 21.00 4.47 -1.94
C LEU A 26 22.54 4.65 -1.90
N LEU A 27 23.10 5.28 -0.86
CA LEU A 27 24.55 5.55 -0.78
C LEU A 27 25.40 4.31 -0.42
N TYR A 28 24.79 3.23 0.11
CA TYR A 28 25.51 2.01 0.46
C TYR A 28 25.53 0.93 -0.65
N SER A 29 24.98 1.21 -1.84
CA SER A 29 24.93 0.27 -2.96
C SER A 29 25.86 0.62 -4.14
N ALA A 30 26.90 1.47 -3.96
CA ALA A 30 27.88 1.71 -5.00
C ALA A 30 28.91 0.57 -5.09
N PRO A 31 29.24 0.06 -6.30
CA PRO A 31 30.30 -0.93 -6.44
C PRO A 31 31.66 -0.31 -6.19
N LEU A 32 32.49 -1.03 -5.46
CA LEU A 32 33.92 -0.74 -5.26
C LEU A 32 34.64 -0.73 -6.63
N TYR A 33 34.93 0.46 -7.15
CA TYR A 33 35.95 0.62 -8.17
C TYR A 33 37.29 0.84 -7.48
N SER A 34 38.20 -0.09 -7.73
CA SER A 34 39.59 -0.06 -7.33
C SER A 34 40.30 1.13 -7.98
N ALA A 35 40.78 2.08 -7.15
CA ALA A 35 41.83 2.99 -7.53
C ALA A 35 43.00 2.82 -6.53
N ALA A 36 44.12 2.38 -7.04
CA ALA A 36 45.37 2.25 -6.30
C ALA A 36 45.86 3.61 -5.81
N MET A 37 46.18 3.72 -4.52
CA MET A 37 46.97 4.80 -3.95
C MET A 37 48.15 4.24 -3.11
N PRO A 38 49.25 4.94 -3.06
CA PRO A 38 50.53 4.38 -2.60
C PRO A 38 50.65 4.30 -1.06
N ALA A 39 51.50 3.38 -0.63
CA ALA A 39 51.81 3.04 0.75
C ALA A 39 52.43 4.20 1.53
N LEU A 40 51.91 4.48 2.72
CA LEU A 40 52.63 5.15 3.81
C LEU A 40 52.16 4.58 5.16
N GLY A 41 53.18 4.07 5.89
CA GLY A 41 53.24 4.10 7.34
C GLY A 41 52.37 3.10 8.14
N GLN A 42 53.02 2.04 8.64
CA GLN A 42 52.50 1.12 9.65
C GLN A 42 52.24 1.84 10.98
N THR A 43 51.03 1.83 11.46
CA THR A 43 50.69 1.79 12.89
C THR A 43 49.50 0.86 13.07
N SER A 44 49.68 -0.17 13.86
CA SER A 44 48.66 -1.15 14.21
C SER A 44 47.51 -0.54 15.00
N PRO A 45 46.24 -0.76 14.63
CA PRO A 45 45.20 -0.79 15.61
C PRO A 45 44.58 -2.19 15.68
N SER A 46 44.68 -2.74 16.87
CA SER A 46 43.82 -3.83 17.30
C SER A 46 42.36 -3.32 17.33
N SER A 47 41.58 -3.68 16.33
CA SER A 47 40.13 -3.76 16.42
C SER A 47 39.71 -4.85 15.44
N ALA A 48 39.39 -5.99 16.02
CA ALA A 48 38.79 -7.09 15.27
C ALA A 48 37.49 -6.58 14.61
N SER A 49 37.48 -6.46 13.28
CA SER A 49 36.26 -6.41 12.50
C SER A 49 35.47 -7.67 12.86
N PRO A 50 34.15 -7.57 13.10
CA PRO A 50 33.33 -8.74 13.36
C PRO A 50 33.48 -9.67 12.15
N ALA A 51 33.89 -10.93 12.42
CA ALA A 51 33.98 -11.96 11.42
C ALA A 51 32.62 -12.04 10.69
N ILE A 52 32.65 -11.89 9.37
CA ILE A 52 31.50 -12.16 8.50
C ILE A 52 31.23 -13.65 8.66
N HIS A 53 30.20 -13.98 9.46
CA HIS A 53 29.74 -15.35 9.59
C HIS A 53 29.15 -15.78 8.25
N THR A 54 29.60 -16.93 7.77
CA THR A 54 29.22 -17.55 6.50
C THR A 54 27.80 -18.17 6.50
N ASP A 55 26.99 -17.93 7.50
CA ASP A 55 25.59 -18.27 7.49
C ASP A 55 24.82 -17.19 6.73
N ASP A 56 24.36 -17.54 5.53
CA ASP A 56 23.68 -16.65 4.59
C ASP A 56 22.32 -16.15 5.10
N ARG A 57 21.82 -16.63 6.24
CA ARG A 57 20.50 -16.31 6.82
C ARG A 57 20.61 -15.81 8.25
N LEU A 58 19.63 -15.00 8.64
CA LEU A 58 19.48 -14.58 10.04
C LEU A 58 19.26 -15.80 10.94
N PRO A 59 20.13 -16.02 11.96
CA PRO A 59 19.97 -17.13 12.89
C PRO A 59 18.66 -17.07 13.64
N ILE A 60 18.14 -18.25 14.03
CA ILE A 60 16.98 -18.41 14.90
C ILE A 60 17.47 -18.95 16.24
N THR A 61 17.46 -18.10 17.28
CA THR A 61 17.93 -18.48 18.62
C THR A 61 16.76 -18.89 19.51
N THR A 62 16.64 -20.19 19.74
CA THR A 62 15.70 -20.78 20.71
C THR A 62 16.29 -22.06 21.31
N SER A 63 15.92 -22.39 22.54
CA SER A 63 16.29 -23.64 23.20
C SER A 63 15.31 -24.79 22.91
N SER A 64 14.19 -24.51 22.24
CA SER A 64 13.12 -25.47 21.98
C SER A 64 12.98 -25.77 20.49
N PRO A 65 13.34 -27.00 20.02
CA PRO A 65 13.11 -27.40 18.63
C PRO A 65 11.63 -27.28 18.20
N GLU A 66 10.70 -27.52 19.15
CA GLU A 66 9.27 -27.37 18.87
C GLU A 66 8.88 -25.89 18.67
N ALA A 67 9.45 -24.96 19.47
CA ALA A 67 9.24 -23.54 19.29
C ALA A 67 9.80 -23.06 17.93
N GLN A 68 10.97 -23.57 17.53
CA GLN A 68 11.56 -23.26 16.22
C GLN A 68 10.63 -23.71 15.09
N ARG A 69 10.17 -24.96 15.11
CA ARG A 69 9.25 -25.49 14.09
C ARG A 69 7.97 -24.65 13.97
N LEU A 70 7.36 -24.30 15.12
CA LEU A 70 6.17 -23.44 15.14
C LEU A 70 6.44 -22.05 14.59
N PHE A 71 7.61 -21.49 14.87
CA PHE A 71 8.01 -20.19 14.34
C PHE A 71 8.21 -20.25 12.82
N GLU A 72 8.88 -21.27 12.29
CA GLU A 72 9.08 -21.49 10.85
C GLU A 72 7.75 -21.74 10.13
N GLU A 73 6.83 -22.54 10.72
CA GLU A 73 5.46 -22.68 10.20
C GLU A 73 4.74 -21.31 10.12
N GLY A 74 4.92 -20.46 11.14
CA GLY A 74 4.39 -19.11 11.14
C GLY A 74 4.97 -18.24 10.03
N LEU A 75 6.27 -18.37 9.72
CA LEU A 75 6.89 -17.68 8.60
C LEU A 75 6.28 -18.11 7.26
N HIS A 76 6.13 -19.43 7.02
CA HIS A 76 5.49 -19.94 5.81
C HIS A 76 4.07 -19.39 5.66
N LEU A 77 3.23 -19.49 6.70
CA LEU A 77 1.87 -18.95 6.70
C LEU A 77 1.85 -17.44 6.41
N ARG A 78 2.83 -16.69 6.92
CA ARG A 78 2.95 -15.26 6.66
C ARG A 78 3.26 -14.95 5.19
N TYR A 79 4.13 -15.75 4.58
CA TYR A 79 4.50 -15.58 3.17
C TYR A 79 3.38 -16.00 2.21
N ASP A 80 2.47 -16.88 2.68
CA ASP A 80 1.23 -17.28 1.99
C ASP A 80 0.02 -16.39 2.38
N TYR A 81 0.29 -15.20 2.93
CA TYR A 81 -0.73 -14.19 3.32
C TYR A 81 -1.70 -14.61 4.44
N HIS A 82 -1.45 -15.71 5.15
CA HIS A 82 -2.24 -16.17 6.30
C HIS A 82 -1.75 -15.57 7.63
N THR A 83 -1.75 -14.23 7.75
CA THR A 83 -1.13 -13.50 8.88
C THR A 83 -1.75 -13.88 10.25
N ASP A 84 -3.05 -14.10 10.34
CA ASP A 84 -3.71 -14.48 11.60
C ASP A 84 -3.29 -15.88 12.08
N ALA A 85 -3.16 -16.83 11.14
CA ALA A 85 -2.66 -18.16 11.43
C ALA A 85 -1.16 -18.12 11.81
N ALA A 86 -0.37 -17.29 11.14
CA ALA A 86 1.03 -17.04 11.48
C ALA A 86 1.18 -16.50 12.93
N LEU A 87 0.39 -15.50 13.29
CA LEU A 87 0.35 -14.96 14.66
C LEU A 87 0.00 -16.03 15.71
N ALA A 88 -0.96 -16.91 15.39
CA ALA A 88 -1.30 -18.03 16.29
C ALA A 88 -0.08 -18.95 16.48
N LYS A 89 0.66 -19.29 15.43
CA LYS A 89 1.87 -20.12 15.50
C LYS A 89 2.98 -19.44 16.30
N TRP A 90 3.21 -18.14 16.13
CA TRP A 90 4.22 -17.42 16.92
C TRP A 90 3.83 -17.32 18.40
N ARG A 91 2.53 -17.18 18.74
CA ARG A 91 2.05 -17.27 20.12
C ARG A 91 2.31 -18.67 20.71
N GLU A 92 2.03 -19.73 19.97
CA GLU A 92 2.35 -21.10 20.37
C GLU A 92 3.85 -21.27 20.59
N ALA A 93 4.70 -20.75 19.69
CA ALA A 93 6.15 -20.78 19.83
C ALA A 93 6.63 -20.11 21.13
N THR A 94 6.07 -18.93 21.49
CA THR A 94 6.41 -18.25 22.74
C THR A 94 5.90 -18.96 24.01
N MET A 95 4.87 -19.80 23.89
CA MET A 95 4.46 -20.70 25.00
C MET A 95 5.44 -21.87 25.20
N LYS A 96 6.08 -22.36 24.10
CA LYS A 96 7.09 -23.42 24.15
C LYS A 96 8.46 -22.93 24.60
N ASP A 97 8.80 -21.68 24.24
CA ASP A 97 10.01 -20.99 24.70
C ASP A 97 9.69 -19.52 25.00
N PRO A 98 9.45 -19.16 26.27
CA PRO A 98 9.19 -17.77 26.67
C PRO A 98 10.36 -16.80 26.41
N ASN A 99 11.58 -17.32 26.16
CA ASN A 99 12.77 -16.54 25.85
C ASN A 99 13.04 -16.45 24.34
N PHE A 100 12.12 -16.87 23.50
CA PHE A 100 12.26 -16.82 22.05
C PHE A 100 12.06 -15.38 21.51
N ALA A 101 13.15 -14.63 21.43
CA ALA A 101 13.13 -13.21 21.09
C ALA A 101 12.53 -12.92 19.70
N GLN A 102 12.85 -13.72 18.68
CA GLN A 102 12.29 -13.53 17.34
C GLN A 102 10.78 -13.75 17.31
N ALA A 103 10.26 -14.80 17.95
CA ALA A 103 8.82 -15.05 17.99
C ALA A 103 8.07 -13.86 18.63
N TRP A 104 8.59 -13.31 19.73
CA TRP A 104 8.05 -12.08 20.33
C TRP A 104 8.17 -10.88 19.39
N THR A 105 9.28 -10.74 18.64
CA THR A 105 9.49 -9.66 17.67
C THR A 105 8.46 -9.71 16.54
N TYR A 106 8.14 -10.89 16.02
CA TYR A 106 7.11 -11.04 14.98
C TYR A 106 5.70 -10.78 15.53
N ILE A 107 5.41 -11.12 16.78
CA ILE A 107 4.14 -10.70 17.44
C ILE A 107 4.06 -9.17 17.57
N VAL A 108 5.18 -8.48 17.86
CA VAL A 108 5.23 -7.01 17.86
C VAL A 108 4.96 -6.45 16.45
N TRP A 109 5.52 -7.08 15.43
CA TRP A 109 5.46 -6.58 14.06
C TRP A 109 4.06 -6.71 13.46
N PHE A 110 3.39 -7.85 13.68
CA PHE A 110 2.14 -8.21 13.01
C PHE A 110 0.92 -8.20 13.95
N GLY A 111 1.11 -8.03 15.24
CA GLY A 111 0.03 -8.01 16.23
C GLY A 111 -0.90 -6.81 16.05
N LEU A 112 -2.22 -7.07 16.13
CA LEU A 112 -3.24 -6.04 15.97
C LEU A 112 -3.71 -5.47 17.33
N ASN A 113 -3.54 -6.21 18.43
CA ASN A 113 -3.95 -5.78 19.76
C ASN A 113 -2.85 -4.94 20.42
N PRO A 114 -3.08 -3.64 20.69
CA PRO A 114 -2.06 -2.77 21.28
C PRO A 114 -1.53 -3.22 22.64
N ALA A 115 -2.35 -3.88 23.45
CA ALA A 115 -1.90 -4.40 24.75
C ALA A 115 -0.97 -5.61 24.58
N GLU A 116 -1.28 -6.51 23.64
CA GLU A 116 -0.45 -7.64 23.29
C GLU A 116 0.88 -7.17 22.68
N VAL A 117 0.84 -6.22 21.76
CA VAL A 117 2.04 -5.63 21.13
C VAL A 117 2.98 -5.03 22.17
N ARG A 118 2.46 -4.26 23.13
CA ARG A 118 3.28 -3.72 24.24
C ARG A 118 3.91 -4.83 25.09
N MET A 119 3.12 -5.81 25.52
CA MET A 119 3.60 -6.95 26.29
C MET A 119 4.66 -7.75 25.52
N ALA A 120 4.42 -8.00 24.22
CA ALA A 120 5.37 -8.70 23.35
C ALA A 120 6.67 -7.91 23.19
N ALA A 121 6.62 -6.57 23.06
CA ALA A 121 7.80 -5.71 22.98
C ALA A 121 8.67 -5.79 24.25
N GLU A 122 8.06 -5.78 25.43
CA GLU A 122 8.77 -5.97 26.71
C GLU A 122 9.44 -7.37 26.77
N LYS A 123 8.71 -8.42 26.39
CA LYS A 123 9.22 -9.79 26.35
C LYS A 123 10.36 -9.95 25.36
N ALA A 124 10.22 -9.40 24.13
CA ALA A 124 11.27 -9.42 23.13
C ALA A 124 12.56 -8.71 23.61
N GLN A 125 12.42 -7.55 24.25
CA GLN A 125 13.58 -6.82 24.81
C GLN A 125 14.31 -7.62 25.90
N ILE A 126 13.58 -8.29 26.81
CA ILE A 126 14.17 -9.14 27.83
C ILE A 126 14.88 -10.34 27.18
N ALA A 127 14.22 -11.05 26.28
CA ALA A 127 14.74 -12.23 25.60
C ALA A 127 15.95 -11.89 24.71
N SER A 128 16.01 -10.68 24.14
CA SER A 128 17.08 -10.25 23.23
C SER A 128 18.47 -10.10 23.87
N ARG A 129 18.58 -10.22 25.20
CA ARG A 129 19.88 -10.13 25.90
C ARG A 129 20.87 -11.22 25.46
N ASN A 130 20.36 -12.41 25.14
CA ASN A 130 21.14 -13.61 24.87
C ASN A 130 21.00 -14.14 23.42
N VAL A 131 20.69 -13.24 22.47
CA VAL A 131 20.57 -13.59 21.03
C VAL A 131 21.68 -12.93 20.22
N THR A 132 21.77 -13.30 18.95
CA THR A 132 22.78 -12.79 18.02
C THR A 132 22.65 -11.28 17.78
N PRO A 133 23.70 -10.61 17.31
CA PRO A 133 23.63 -9.18 16.91
C PRO A 133 22.57 -8.92 15.85
N GLY A 134 22.37 -9.84 14.88
CA GLY A 134 21.35 -9.72 13.84
C GLY A 134 19.94 -9.74 14.40
N GLU A 135 19.64 -10.66 15.30
CA GLU A 135 18.32 -10.70 15.96
C GLU A 135 18.03 -9.43 16.78
N LYS A 136 19.08 -8.84 17.41
CA LYS A 136 18.96 -7.53 18.08
C LYS A 136 18.67 -6.39 17.09
N LEU A 137 19.26 -6.42 15.90
CA LEU A 137 18.98 -5.47 14.83
C LEU A 137 17.55 -5.61 14.30
N LEU A 138 17.07 -6.85 14.11
CA LEU A 138 15.68 -7.11 13.72
C LEU A 138 14.70 -6.52 14.73
N LEU A 139 14.89 -6.81 16.02
CA LEU A 139 14.07 -6.25 17.08
C LEU A 139 14.13 -4.72 17.09
N LYS A 140 15.33 -4.13 16.95
CA LYS A 140 15.53 -2.68 16.89
C LYS A 140 14.75 -2.09 15.71
N TRP A 141 14.85 -2.68 14.51
CA TRP A 141 14.10 -2.24 13.34
C TRP A 141 12.60 -2.20 13.61
N VAL A 142 12.04 -3.30 14.12
CA VAL A 142 10.60 -3.42 14.42
C VAL A 142 10.15 -2.41 15.48
N LEU A 143 10.86 -2.28 16.60
CA LEU A 143 10.51 -1.34 17.66
C LEU A 143 10.58 0.11 17.18
N GLN A 144 11.64 0.48 16.46
CA GLN A 144 11.81 1.85 15.96
C GLN A 144 10.73 2.19 14.89
N THR A 145 10.31 1.21 14.09
CA THR A 145 9.20 1.37 13.15
C THR A 145 7.89 1.65 13.91
N ASN A 146 7.58 0.87 14.94
CA ASN A 146 6.37 1.05 15.73
C ASN A 146 6.34 2.38 16.51
N ASP A 147 7.50 2.85 16.94
CA ASP A 147 7.66 4.15 17.62
C ASP A 147 7.65 5.35 16.65
N GLY A 148 7.57 5.11 15.33
CA GLY A 148 7.64 6.16 14.31
C GLY A 148 9.03 6.79 14.15
N ARG A 149 10.09 6.15 14.68
CA ARG A 149 11.47 6.61 14.57
C ARG A 149 12.14 6.08 13.31
N PHE A 150 11.61 6.49 12.15
CA PHE A 150 11.95 5.89 10.86
C PHE A 150 13.44 5.94 10.50
N LEU A 151 14.16 7.01 10.79
CA LEU A 151 15.62 7.07 10.52
C LEU A 151 16.37 5.97 11.27
N SER A 152 16.03 5.74 12.53
CA SER A 152 16.65 4.68 13.33
C SER A 152 16.24 3.28 12.87
N ALA A 153 15.00 3.13 12.40
CA ALA A 153 14.50 1.89 11.82
C ALA A 153 15.24 1.55 10.51
N ILE A 154 15.41 2.54 9.61
CA ILE A 154 16.16 2.38 8.35
C ILE A 154 17.61 2.01 8.62
N ALA A 155 18.26 2.67 9.58
CA ALA A 155 19.64 2.35 9.95
C ALA A 155 19.76 0.88 10.42
N ALA A 156 18.87 0.43 11.32
CA ALA A 156 18.86 -0.95 11.79
C ALA A 156 18.57 -1.96 10.67
N MET A 157 17.65 -1.65 9.76
CA MET A 157 17.35 -2.46 8.58
C MET A 157 18.58 -2.57 7.66
N ASN A 158 19.26 -1.47 7.36
CA ASN A 158 20.43 -1.47 6.51
C ASN A 158 21.60 -2.26 7.13
N ASP A 159 21.84 -2.09 8.44
CA ASP A 159 22.85 -2.85 9.17
C ASP A 159 22.53 -4.36 9.11
N LEU A 160 21.25 -4.74 9.27
CA LEU A 160 20.80 -6.12 9.21
C LEU A 160 20.99 -6.73 7.80
N LEU A 161 20.58 -6.01 6.75
CA LEU A 161 20.75 -6.42 5.35
C LEU A 161 22.22 -6.48 4.92
N ALA A 162 23.08 -5.64 5.51
CA ALA A 162 24.52 -5.69 5.28
C ALA A 162 25.17 -6.90 5.97
N MET A 163 24.62 -7.31 7.13
CA MET A 163 25.11 -8.48 7.87
C MET A 163 24.68 -9.79 7.21
N TYR A 164 23.48 -9.84 6.59
CA TYR A 164 22.92 -11.03 5.92
C TYR A 164 22.52 -10.69 4.47
N PRO A 165 23.50 -10.42 3.59
CA PRO A 165 23.22 -9.91 2.25
C PRO A 165 22.54 -10.95 1.33
N ARG A 166 22.55 -12.22 1.68
CA ARG A 166 21.94 -13.32 0.93
C ARG A 166 20.72 -13.93 1.63
N ASP A 167 20.12 -13.19 2.57
CA ASP A 167 18.84 -13.56 3.16
C ASP A 167 17.70 -13.00 2.32
N ALA A 168 17.02 -13.88 1.56
CA ALA A 168 15.89 -13.51 0.71
C ALA A 168 14.72 -12.97 1.54
N HIS A 169 14.48 -13.55 2.72
CA HIS A 169 13.37 -13.16 3.59
C HIS A 169 13.57 -11.76 4.17
N LEU A 170 14.77 -11.40 4.61
CA LEU A 170 15.08 -10.05 5.07
C LEU A 170 14.94 -9.03 3.95
N SER A 171 15.39 -9.36 2.74
CA SER A 171 15.22 -8.50 1.57
C SER A 171 13.73 -8.31 1.24
N TYR A 172 12.93 -9.37 1.30
CA TYR A 172 11.49 -9.33 1.10
C TYR A 172 10.77 -8.47 2.15
N GLU A 173 11.08 -8.65 3.43
CA GLU A 173 10.47 -7.85 4.51
C GLU A 173 10.86 -6.36 4.40
N ALA A 174 12.06 -6.04 3.95
CA ALA A 174 12.45 -4.66 3.66
C ALA A 174 11.62 -4.08 2.50
N GLY A 175 11.38 -4.86 1.44
CA GLY A 175 10.47 -4.49 0.34
C GLY A 175 9.06 -4.21 0.84
N LEU A 176 8.46 -5.13 1.59
CA LEU A 176 7.12 -4.96 2.18
C LEU A 176 7.04 -3.72 3.09
N TRP A 177 8.07 -3.47 3.88
CA TRP A 177 8.10 -2.28 4.72
C TRP A 177 8.10 -1.00 3.89
N LEU A 178 8.91 -0.90 2.82
CA LEU A 178 8.95 0.25 1.91
C LEU A 178 7.63 0.40 1.15
N GLN A 179 7.04 -0.69 0.65
CA GLN A 179 5.71 -0.68 0.04
C GLN A 179 4.67 -0.07 1.00
N SER A 180 4.72 -0.46 2.27
CA SER A 180 3.83 0.09 3.29
C SER A 180 4.02 1.58 3.55
N GLN A 181 5.17 2.16 3.15
CA GLN A 181 5.43 3.60 3.19
C GLN A 181 5.01 4.32 1.88
N GLY A 182 4.59 3.57 0.84
CA GLY A 182 4.30 4.09 -0.50
C GLY A 182 5.56 4.34 -1.34
N ASP A 183 6.71 3.80 -0.93
CA ASP A 183 7.95 3.80 -1.72
C ASP A 183 8.01 2.51 -2.55
N TYR A 184 7.23 2.49 -3.64
CA TYR A 184 7.11 1.31 -4.50
C TYR A 184 8.38 1.03 -5.31
N GLU A 185 9.14 2.08 -5.67
CA GLU A 185 10.43 1.91 -6.35
C GLU A 185 11.47 1.25 -5.45
N GLY A 186 11.59 1.74 -4.22
CA GLY A 186 12.44 1.13 -3.20
C GLY A 186 12.00 -0.28 -2.84
N ALA A 187 10.70 -0.51 -2.71
CA ALA A 187 10.11 -1.83 -2.46
C ALA A 187 10.49 -2.81 -3.58
N ALA A 188 10.23 -2.48 -4.84
CA ALA A 188 10.56 -3.30 -5.99
C ALA A 188 12.05 -3.67 -6.06
N LYS A 189 12.95 -2.75 -5.67
CA LYS A 189 14.39 -3.03 -5.63
C LYS A 189 14.75 -4.14 -4.64
N PHE A 190 14.20 -4.08 -3.42
CA PHE A 190 14.47 -5.11 -2.41
C PHE A 190 13.76 -6.42 -2.70
N THR A 191 12.54 -6.36 -3.24
CA THR A 191 11.80 -7.55 -3.66
C THR A 191 12.49 -8.26 -4.83
N LYS A 192 13.04 -7.52 -5.80
CA LYS A 192 13.90 -8.09 -6.87
C LYS A 192 15.13 -8.77 -6.31
N ARG A 193 15.79 -8.15 -5.32
CA ARG A 193 16.95 -8.77 -4.65
C ARG A 193 16.56 -10.09 -3.97
N ALA A 194 15.39 -10.17 -3.34
CA ALA A 194 14.89 -11.43 -2.79
C ALA A 194 14.75 -12.52 -3.87
N LEU A 195 14.25 -12.16 -5.06
CA LEU A 195 14.11 -13.04 -6.21
C LEU A 195 15.44 -13.41 -6.88
N GLU A 196 16.48 -12.57 -6.80
CA GLU A 196 17.85 -12.92 -7.24
C GLU A 196 18.46 -14.01 -6.36
N ILE A 197 18.04 -14.11 -5.08
CA ILE A 197 18.51 -15.12 -4.12
C ILE A 197 17.66 -16.39 -4.21
N ASP A 198 16.33 -16.23 -4.25
CA ASP A 198 15.35 -17.30 -4.40
C ASP A 198 14.36 -16.96 -5.51
N THR A 199 14.61 -17.50 -6.70
CA THR A 199 13.81 -17.24 -7.92
C THR A 199 12.38 -17.75 -7.85
N ASN A 200 12.08 -18.63 -6.89
CA ASN A 200 10.77 -19.25 -6.68
C ASN A 200 10.06 -18.74 -5.41
N PHE A 201 10.56 -17.68 -4.81
CA PHE A 201 9.92 -17.11 -3.64
C PHE A 201 8.55 -16.52 -4.00
N ALA A 202 7.49 -17.30 -3.79
CA ALA A 202 6.11 -17.02 -4.18
C ALA A 202 5.63 -15.62 -3.69
N GLY A 203 5.83 -15.32 -2.40
CA GLY A 203 5.48 -14.02 -1.84
C GLY A 203 6.19 -12.84 -2.50
N ALA A 204 7.48 -13.02 -2.87
CA ALA A 204 8.25 -11.98 -3.55
C ALA A 204 7.79 -11.79 -5.01
N LEU A 205 7.42 -12.86 -5.72
CA LEU A 205 6.86 -12.78 -7.07
C LEU A 205 5.57 -11.95 -7.07
N ASN A 206 4.68 -12.24 -6.13
CA ASN A 206 3.42 -11.51 -5.98
C ASN A 206 3.65 -10.04 -5.60
N THR A 207 4.44 -9.79 -4.56
CA THR A 207 4.70 -8.43 -4.06
C THR A 207 5.36 -7.55 -5.13
N LEU A 208 6.35 -8.08 -5.88
CA LEU A 208 6.99 -7.32 -6.94
C LEU A 208 6.01 -6.95 -8.05
N ALA A 209 5.09 -7.85 -8.40
CA ALA A 209 4.07 -7.54 -9.39
C ALA A 209 3.17 -6.39 -8.93
N TYR A 210 2.74 -6.38 -7.67
CA TYR A 210 1.98 -5.27 -7.12
C TYR A 210 2.79 -3.96 -7.03
N ASP A 211 4.08 -4.00 -6.64
CA ASP A 211 4.94 -2.82 -6.65
C ASP A 211 5.03 -2.20 -8.05
N LEU A 212 5.19 -3.04 -9.08
CA LEU A 212 5.21 -2.61 -10.47
C LEU A 212 3.84 -2.04 -10.91
N ALA A 213 2.73 -2.67 -10.49
CA ALA A 213 1.39 -2.21 -10.79
C ALA A 213 1.08 -0.86 -10.14
N PHE A 214 1.48 -0.64 -8.89
CA PHE A 214 1.37 0.68 -8.23
C PHE A 214 2.19 1.78 -8.94
N MET A 215 3.21 1.39 -9.71
CA MET A 215 3.94 2.29 -10.62
C MET A 215 3.34 2.33 -12.04
N HIS A 216 2.15 1.74 -12.27
CA HIS A 216 1.48 1.59 -13.57
C HIS A 216 2.31 0.82 -14.62
N GLN A 217 3.23 -0.03 -14.19
CA GLN A 217 4.08 -0.87 -15.05
C GLN A 217 3.48 -2.27 -15.21
N TYR A 218 2.22 -2.34 -15.65
CA TYR A 218 1.43 -3.59 -15.71
C TYR A 218 2.08 -4.67 -16.58
N ASP A 219 2.60 -4.30 -17.76
CA ASP A 219 3.25 -5.27 -18.66
C ASP A 219 4.52 -5.87 -18.03
N ALA A 220 5.19 -5.13 -17.15
CA ALA A 220 6.33 -5.65 -16.39
C ALA A 220 5.91 -6.51 -15.18
N ALA A 221 4.71 -6.29 -14.64
CA ALA A 221 4.16 -7.05 -13.51
C ALA A 221 3.69 -8.46 -13.90
N ILE A 222 3.00 -8.57 -15.05
CA ILE A 222 2.35 -9.81 -15.52
C ILE A 222 3.28 -11.04 -15.57
N PRO A 223 4.54 -10.95 -16.06
CA PRO A 223 5.46 -12.10 -16.07
C PRO A 223 5.73 -12.69 -14.68
N TYR A 224 5.81 -11.85 -13.64
CA TYR A 224 6.04 -12.32 -12.27
C TYR A 224 4.83 -13.09 -11.73
N LEU A 225 3.59 -12.64 -12.02
CA LEU A 225 2.39 -13.37 -11.62
C LEU A 225 2.19 -14.67 -12.39
N LYS A 226 2.56 -14.73 -13.66
CA LYS A 226 2.60 -15.99 -14.41
C LYS A 226 3.60 -16.97 -13.79
N ARG A 227 4.78 -16.47 -13.38
CA ARG A 227 5.75 -17.29 -12.66
C ARG A 227 5.25 -17.73 -11.30
N TYR A 228 4.53 -16.86 -10.58
CA TYR A 228 3.88 -17.22 -9.32
C TYR A 228 2.88 -18.37 -9.51
N ALA A 229 2.07 -18.34 -10.55
CA ALA A 229 1.13 -19.42 -10.88
C ALA A 229 1.83 -20.73 -11.29
N GLU A 230 3.06 -20.68 -11.82
CA GLU A 230 3.88 -21.87 -12.08
C GLU A 230 4.46 -22.46 -10.79
N VAL A 231 4.83 -21.61 -9.83
CA VAL A 231 5.38 -22.03 -8.53
C VAL A 231 4.30 -22.63 -7.64
N GLU A 232 3.10 -22.04 -7.65
CA GLU A 232 1.95 -22.44 -6.82
C GLU A 232 0.76 -22.85 -7.71
N PRO A 233 0.85 -23.98 -8.46
CA PRO A 233 -0.12 -24.32 -9.49
C PRO A 233 -1.52 -24.75 -8.95
N THR A 234 -1.62 -25.07 -7.68
CA THR A 234 -2.86 -25.51 -7.01
C THR A 234 -3.52 -24.44 -6.16
N ASP A 235 -2.81 -23.33 -5.91
CA ASP A 235 -3.33 -22.18 -5.18
C ASP A 235 -4.12 -21.27 -6.14
N PRO A 236 -5.36 -20.86 -5.82
CA PRO A 236 -6.12 -19.91 -6.62
C PRO A 236 -5.54 -18.50 -6.60
N ASN A 237 -4.81 -18.10 -5.56
CA ASN A 237 -4.34 -16.73 -5.35
C ASN A 237 -3.43 -16.20 -6.48
N PRO A 238 -2.49 -16.96 -7.09
CA PRO A 238 -1.70 -16.47 -8.23
C PRO A 238 -2.56 -16.07 -9.44
N ARG A 239 -3.62 -16.84 -9.73
CA ARG A 239 -4.55 -16.55 -10.81
C ARG A 239 -5.40 -15.32 -10.51
N ASP A 240 -5.83 -15.19 -9.27
CA ASP A 240 -6.56 -14.02 -8.76
C ASP A 240 -5.73 -12.74 -8.89
N SER A 241 -4.51 -12.75 -8.38
CA SER A 241 -3.59 -11.61 -8.49
C SER A 241 -3.29 -11.24 -9.95
N LEU A 242 -3.12 -12.24 -10.83
CA LEU A 242 -2.93 -11.99 -12.26
C LEU A 242 -4.18 -11.34 -12.89
N ALA A 243 -5.36 -11.82 -12.52
CA ALA A 243 -6.62 -11.27 -13.00
C ALA A 243 -6.81 -9.81 -12.56
N GLU A 244 -6.46 -9.49 -11.31
CA GLU A 244 -6.53 -8.12 -10.79
C GLU A 244 -5.59 -7.17 -11.55
N ILE A 245 -4.34 -7.56 -11.78
CA ILE A 245 -3.40 -6.73 -12.53
C ILE A 245 -3.80 -6.59 -14.00
N LEU A 246 -4.35 -7.63 -14.62
CA LEU A 246 -4.94 -7.55 -15.96
C LEU A 246 -6.14 -6.60 -16.01
N GLN A 247 -6.98 -6.60 -14.98
CA GLN A 247 -8.09 -5.64 -14.83
C GLN A 247 -7.55 -4.21 -14.78
N GLN A 248 -6.58 -3.92 -13.91
CA GLN A 248 -5.98 -2.59 -13.79
C GLN A 248 -5.30 -2.14 -15.09
N ALA A 249 -4.74 -3.08 -15.87
CA ALA A 249 -4.20 -2.84 -17.20
C ALA A 249 -5.27 -2.64 -18.30
N GLY A 250 -6.57 -2.76 -17.97
CA GLY A 250 -7.66 -2.68 -18.95
C GLY A 250 -7.84 -3.93 -19.82
N ARG A 251 -7.13 -5.01 -19.53
CA ARG A 251 -7.20 -6.30 -20.25
C ARG A 251 -8.34 -7.15 -19.69
N LEU A 252 -9.56 -6.61 -19.77
CA LEU A 252 -10.73 -7.10 -19.03
C LEU A 252 -11.14 -8.52 -19.38
N ASP A 253 -11.07 -8.93 -20.67
CA ASP A 253 -11.42 -10.30 -21.09
C ASP A 253 -10.43 -11.33 -20.55
N GLU A 254 -9.12 -10.98 -20.51
CA GLU A 254 -8.09 -11.83 -19.95
C GLU A 254 -8.24 -11.94 -18.43
N SER A 255 -8.58 -10.84 -17.76
CA SER A 255 -8.91 -10.81 -16.33
C SER A 255 -10.08 -11.75 -15.99
N LEU A 256 -11.19 -11.70 -16.75
CA LEU A 256 -12.30 -12.63 -16.59
C LEU A 256 -11.88 -14.11 -16.76
N ALA A 257 -10.95 -14.37 -17.66
CA ALA A 257 -10.45 -15.72 -17.86
C ALA A 257 -9.66 -16.22 -16.65
N GLU A 258 -8.75 -15.40 -16.11
CA GLU A 258 -7.91 -15.78 -14.98
C GLU A 258 -8.72 -15.91 -13.67
N TYR A 259 -9.70 -15.04 -13.40
CA TYR A 259 -10.63 -15.21 -12.26
C TYR A 259 -11.41 -16.52 -12.36
N ARG A 260 -11.84 -16.92 -13.57
CA ARG A 260 -12.51 -18.21 -13.76
C ARG A 260 -11.56 -19.39 -13.54
N GLU A 261 -10.30 -19.29 -13.93
CA GLU A 261 -9.29 -20.33 -13.64
C GLU A 261 -9.04 -20.45 -12.13
N ALA A 262 -8.97 -19.33 -11.40
CA ALA A 262 -8.88 -19.35 -9.94
C ALA A 262 -10.07 -20.07 -9.29
N LEU A 263 -11.30 -19.80 -9.76
CA LEU A 263 -12.51 -20.45 -9.27
C LEU A 263 -12.65 -21.93 -9.69
N LYS A 264 -11.91 -22.39 -10.69
CA LYS A 264 -11.81 -23.85 -10.98
C LYS A 264 -10.92 -24.55 -9.95
N LEU A 265 -9.87 -23.85 -9.45
CA LEU A 265 -9.00 -24.38 -8.40
C LEU A 265 -9.72 -24.40 -7.04
N ASP A 266 -10.37 -23.29 -6.67
CA ASP A 266 -11.25 -23.22 -5.50
C ASP A 266 -12.58 -22.52 -5.84
N PRO A 267 -13.70 -23.27 -6.00
CA PRO A 267 -15.01 -22.70 -6.30
C PRO A 267 -15.57 -21.78 -5.19
N ARG A 268 -14.93 -21.70 -4.03
CA ARG A 268 -15.31 -20.84 -2.91
C ARG A 268 -14.33 -19.69 -2.68
N PHE A 269 -13.39 -19.47 -3.58
CA PHE A 269 -12.43 -18.40 -3.48
C PHE A 269 -13.13 -17.06 -3.67
N TYR A 270 -13.43 -16.39 -2.55
CA TYR A 270 -14.23 -15.17 -2.47
C TYR A 270 -13.70 -14.05 -3.38
N HIS A 271 -12.39 -13.78 -3.35
CA HIS A 271 -11.79 -12.66 -4.07
C HIS A 271 -12.00 -12.75 -5.58
N SER A 272 -11.80 -13.93 -6.17
CA SER A 272 -12.04 -14.12 -7.61
C SER A 272 -13.50 -14.02 -7.98
N GLN A 273 -14.42 -14.44 -7.09
CA GLN A 273 -15.85 -14.31 -7.34
C GLN A 273 -16.30 -12.84 -7.29
N GLU A 274 -15.73 -12.05 -6.37
CA GLU A 274 -15.92 -10.59 -6.29
C GLU A 274 -15.31 -9.90 -7.50
N GLY A 275 -14.06 -10.26 -7.87
CA GLY A 275 -13.35 -9.71 -9.03
C GLY A 275 -14.09 -9.91 -10.36
N LEU A 276 -14.79 -11.05 -10.55
CA LEU A 276 -15.71 -11.19 -11.69
C LEU A 276 -16.78 -10.10 -11.70
N GLY A 277 -17.34 -9.77 -10.54
CA GLY A 277 -18.29 -8.67 -10.38
C GLY A 277 -17.68 -7.33 -10.77
N ASP A 278 -16.48 -7.05 -10.32
CA ASP A 278 -15.74 -5.82 -10.62
C ASP A 278 -15.51 -5.66 -12.12
N VAL A 279 -15.02 -6.71 -12.79
CA VAL A 279 -14.77 -6.65 -14.23
C VAL A 279 -16.07 -6.47 -15.02
N TYR A 280 -17.16 -7.16 -14.67
CA TYR A 280 -18.45 -6.92 -15.31
C TYR A 280 -18.95 -5.50 -15.07
N SER A 281 -18.72 -4.93 -13.90
CA SER A 281 -19.06 -3.55 -13.59
C SER A 281 -18.25 -2.56 -14.45
N LEU A 282 -16.96 -2.81 -14.66
CA LEU A 282 -16.10 -2.02 -15.55
C LEU A 282 -16.49 -2.13 -17.02
N LEU A 283 -16.99 -3.29 -17.45
CA LEU A 283 -17.57 -3.53 -18.77
C LEU A 283 -18.95 -2.87 -18.97
N GLY A 284 -19.53 -2.23 -17.94
CA GLY A 284 -20.83 -1.59 -17.98
C GLY A 284 -22.01 -2.55 -17.78
N ASN A 285 -21.77 -3.83 -17.53
CA ASN A 285 -22.82 -4.82 -17.30
C ASN A 285 -23.16 -4.93 -15.80
N GLN A 286 -23.89 -3.92 -15.30
CA GLN A 286 -24.15 -3.80 -13.86
C GLN A 286 -25.04 -4.92 -13.31
N ASP A 287 -25.98 -5.45 -14.11
CA ASP A 287 -26.82 -6.58 -13.70
C ASP A 287 -25.99 -7.85 -13.48
N ARG A 288 -25.04 -8.12 -14.38
CA ARG A 288 -24.14 -9.25 -14.24
C ARG A 288 -23.19 -9.06 -13.06
N ALA A 289 -22.65 -7.86 -12.88
CA ALA A 289 -21.83 -7.52 -11.73
C ALA A 289 -22.53 -7.84 -10.41
N ARG A 290 -23.80 -7.38 -10.25
CA ARG A 290 -24.61 -7.66 -9.06
C ARG A 290 -24.87 -9.16 -8.85
N GLN A 291 -25.04 -9.93 -9.92
CA GLN A 291 -25.18 -11.39 -9.83
C GLN A 291 -23.91 -12.04 -9.27
N GLU A 292 -22.71 -11.60 -9.71
CA GLU A 292 -21.46 -12.17 -9.24
C GLU A 292 -21.16 -11.73 -7.79
N TYR A 293 -21.44 -10.48 -7.39
CA TYR A 293 -21.36 -10.04 -6.00
C TYR A 293 -22.34 -10.81 -5.09
N ALA A 294 -23.55 -11.10 -5.56
CA ALA A 294 -24.52 -11.91 -4.82
C ALA A 294 -24.03 -13.35 -4.58
N LYS A 295 -23.21 -13.89 -5.48
CA LYS A 295 -22.55 -15.20 -5.29
C LYS A 295 -21.36 -15.09 -4.34
N ALA A 296 -20.58 -14.00 -4.40
CA ALA A 296 -19.42 -13.77 -3.55
C ALA A 296 -19.80 -13.58 -2.06
N LEU A 297 -20.86 -12.85 -1.79
CA LEU A 297 -21.28 -12.49 -0.42
C LEU A 297 -21.40 -13.69 0.56
N PRO A 298 -22.01 -14.83 0.21
CA PRO A 298 -22.05 -15.99 1.09
C PRO A 298 -20.71 -16.72 1.23
N MET A 299 -19.73 -16.47 0.34
CA MET A 299 -18.37 -17.02 0.44
C MET A 299 -17.51 -16.21 1.40
N ALA A 300 -17.80 -14.93 1.55
CA ALA A 300 -17.09 -14.02 2.43
C ALA A 300 -17.15 -14.48 3.90
N GLN A 301 -15.98 -14.68 4.52
CA GLN A 301 -15.84 -15.15 5.88
C GLN A 301 -15.64 -13.98 6.86
N ALA A 302 -14.76 -13.04 6.52
CA ALA A 302 -14.48 -11.88 7.33
C ALA A 302 -15.59 -10.81 7.23
N PRO A 303 -15.88 -10.05 8.29
CA PRO A 303 -16.77 -8.89 8.22
C PRO A 303 -16.35 -7.86 7.17
N THR A 304 -15.04 -7.68 6.96
CA THR A 304 -14.47 -6.77 5.97
C THR A 304 -14.81 -7.21 4.55
N GLU A 305 -14.60 -8.47 4.19
CA GLU A 305 -14.97 -9.03 2.88
C GLU A 305 -16.46 -8.86 2.57
N LYS A 306 -17.34 -9.03 3.58
CA LYS A 306 -18.77 -8.79 3.41
C LYS A 306 -19.11 -7.35 3.10
N LEU A 307 -18.39 -6.41 3.76
CA LEU A 307 -18.57 -4.98 3.49
C LEU A 307 -18.04 -4.59 2.12
N ASP A 308 -16.87 -5.12 1.71
CA ASP A 308 -16.29 -4.86 0.39
C ASP A 308 -17.27 -5.26 -0.72
N CYS A 309 -17.76 -6.49 -0.68
CA CYS A 309 -18.73 -6.98 -1.64
C CYS A 309 -20.04 -6.14 -1.66
N GLN A 310 -20.55 -5.75 -0.49
CA GLN A 310 -21.76 -4.93 -0.39
C GLN A 310 -21.55 -3.50 -0.88
N ILE A 311 -20.35 -2.93 -0.66
CA ILE A 311 -19.97 -1.61 -1.17
C ILE A 311 -19.91 -1.65 -2.70
N GLN A 312 -19.25 -2.65 -3.30
CA GLN A 312 -19.19 -2.79 -4.75
C GLN A 312 -20.58 -3.02 -5.38
N PHE A 313 -21.41 -3.81 -4.71
CA PHE A 313 -22.82 -3.97 -5.09
C PHE A 313 -23.54 -2.60 -5.10
N ALA A 314 -23.35 -1.78 -4.08
CA ALA A 314 -23.94 -0.43 -4.02
C ALA A 314 -23.36 0.51 -5.11
N ILE A 315 -22.06 0.48 -5.35
CA ILE A 315 -21.38 1.26 -6.39
C ILE A 315 -21.93 0.89 -7.78
N SER A 316 -22.30 -0.37 -8.02
CA SER A 316 -22.87 -0.79 -9.30
C SER A 316 -24.16 -0.04 -9.67
N TYR A 317 -24.98 0.33 -8.69
CA TYR A 317 -26.14 1.18 -8.91
C TYR A 317 -25.76 2.62 -9.29
N ALA A 318 -24.72 3.16 -8.67
CA ALA A 318 -24.21 4.48 -9.04
C ALA A 318 -23.68 4.50 -10.47
N ARG A 319 -22.99 3.43 -10.89
CA ARG A 319 -22.47 3.25 -12.25
C ARG A 319 -23.57 3.12 -13.29
N GLU A 320 -24.73 2.60 -12.91
CA GLU A 320 -25.93 2.52 -13.74
C GLU A 320 -26.71 3.87 -13.80
N GLY A 321 -26.32 4.84 -12.98
CA GLY A 321 -27.01 6.13 -12.83
C GLY A 321 -28.12 6.14 -11.77
N ASN A 322 -28.37 5.03 -11.08
CA ASN A 322 -29.35 4.94 -10.00
C ASN A 322 -28.76 5.37 -8.65
N VAL A 323 -28.43 6.67 -8.55
CA VAL A 323 -27.79 7.28 -7.36
C VAL A 323 -28.63 7.07 -6.09
N LYS A 324 -29.95 7.15 -6.20
CA LYS A 324 -30.87 6.95 -5.05
C LYS A 324 -30.70 5.55 -4.45
N GLN A 325 -30.67 4.52 -5.30
CA GLN A 325 -30.51 3.15 -4.83
C GLN A 325 -29.10 2.91 -4.29
N ALA A 326 -28.06 3.47 -4.94
CA ALA A 326 -26.70 3.39 -4.45
C ALA A 326 -26.56 3.96 -3.02
N ARG A 327 -27.12 5.14 -2.76
CA ARG A 327 -27.14 5.75 -1.42
C ARG A 327 -27.85 4.88 -0.40
N ALA A 328 -29.04 4.39 -0.71
CA ALA A 328 -29.79 3.52 0.20
C ALA A 328 -29.02 2.24 0.57
N GLN A 329 -28.33 1.63 -0.40
CA GLN A 329 -27.46 0.48 -0.14
C GLN A 329 -26.28 0.85 0.73
N LEU A 330 -25.56 1.94 0.43
CA LEU A 330 -24.43 2.41 1.24
C LEU A 330 -24.86 2.73 2.69
N GLU A 331 -26.01 3.35 2.91
CA GLU A 331 -26.56 3.60 4.23
C GLU A 331 -26.82 2.29 5.01
N SER A 332 -27.32 1.26 4.32
CA SER A 332 -27.50 -0.07 4.92
C SER A 332 -26.16 -0.71 5.30
N VAL A 333 -25.14 -0.59 4.44
CA VAL A 333 -23.79 -1.09 4.71
C VAL A 333 -23.14 -0.31 5.87
N LEU A 334 -23.38 1.00 5.97
CA LEU A 334 -22.93 1.83 7.09
C LEU A 334 -23.44 1.33 8.44
N VAL A 335 -24.72 0.94 8.51
CA VAL A 335 -25.32 0.35 9.72
C VAL A 335 -24.55 -0.92 10.13
N GLN A 336 -24.20 -1.78 9.18
CA GLN A 336 -23.43 -2.99 9.47
C GLN A 336 -22.00 -2.67 9.92
N ALA A 337 -21.30 -1.77 9.21
CA ALA A 337 -19.95 -1.31 9.57
C ALA A 337 -19.92 -0.71 10.99
N THR A 338 -20.97 0.02 11.36
CA THR A 338 -21.14 0.59 12.71
C THR A 338 -21.33 -0.50 13.76
N LYS A 339 -22.20 -1.47 13.50
CA LYS A 339 -22.42 -2.63 14.38
C LYS A 339 -21.12 -3.41 14.63
N TRP A 340 -20.29 -3.56 13.62
CA TRP A 340 -19.02 -4.27 13.71
C TRP A 340 -17.85 -3.39 14.19
N LYS A 341 -18.08 -2.08 14.42
CA LYS A 341 -17.07 -1.10 14.87
C LYS A 341 -15.88 -0.99 13.92
N LEU A 342 -16.13 -1.13 12.62
CA LEU A 342 -15.14 -1.03 11.56
C LEU A 342 -15.01 0.43 11.09
N ASN A 343 -14.31 1.25 11.88
CA ASN A 343 -14.24 2.70 11.68
C ASN A 343 -13.65 3.11 10.33
N ALA A 344 -12.70 2.34 9.76
CA ALA A 344 -12.17 2.61 8.43
C ALA A 344 -13.27 2.52 7.36
N TYR A 345 -14.08 1.45 7.41
CA TYR A 345 -15.20 1.26 6.49
C TYR A 345 -16.28 2.32 6.66
N GLN A 346 -16.63 2.66 7.91
CA GLN A 346 -17.57 3.75 8.17
C GLN A 346 -17.10 5.05 7.53
N SER A 347 -15.81 5.39 7.71
CA SER A 347 -15.19 6.57 7.10
C SER A 347 -15.26 6.52 5.58
N SER A 348 -14.90 5.40 4.94
CA SER A 348 -14.95 5.25 3.48
C SER A 348 -16.37 5.31 2.94
N ILE A 349 -17.36 4.72 3.63
CA ILE A 349 -18.78 4.78 3.23
C ILE A 349 -19.28 6.23 3.29
N HIS A 350 -18.91 6.99 4.32
CA HIS A 350 -19.24 8.42 4.39
C HIS A 350 -18.59 9.22 3.24
N GLN A 351 -17.36 8.88 2.81
CA GLN A 351 -16.74 9.48 1.63
C GLN A 351 -17.55 9.18 0.37
N TYR A 352 -18.00 7.93 0.16
CA TYR A 352 -18.87 7.59 -0.98
C TYR A 352 -20.22 8.28 -0.93
N LEU A 353 -20.83 8.39 0.26
CA LEU A 353 -22.07 9.14 0.43
C LEU A 353 -21.89 10.65 0.17
N ALA A 354 -20.72 11.21 0.48
CA ALA A 354 -20.37 12.59 0.13
C ALA A 354 -20.30 12.81 -1.38
N LEU A 355 -19.68 11.85 -2.12
CA LEU A 355 -19.62 11.91 -3.58
C LEU A 355 -21.01 11.78 -4.26
N LEU A 356 -21.94 11.06 -3.63
CA LEU A 356 -23.30 10.86 -4.13
C LEU A 356 -24.32 11.80 -3.50
N ALA A 357 -23.91 12.82 -2.75
CA ALA A 357 -24.80 13.72 -2.03
C ALA A 357 -25.62 14.62 -2.98
N GLU A 358 -26.86 14.91 -2.62
CA GLU A 358 -27.74 15.77 -3.41
C GLU A 358 -27.38 17.27 -3.32
N SER A 359 -26.60 17.63 -2.33
CA SER A 359 -26.15 19.02 -2.12
C SER A 359 -24.74 19.08 -1.53
N ARG A 360 -24.05 20.17 -1.76
CA ARG A 360 -22.73 20.41 -1.14
C ARG A 360 -22.79 20.40 0.39
N ALA A 361 -23.89 20.89 0.98
CA ALA A 361 -24.09 20.84 2.44
C ALA A 361 -24.13 19.40 2.95
N ALA A 362 -24.90 18.52 2.31
CA ALA A 362 -24.96 17.11 2.65
C ALA A 362 -23.60 16.40 2.43
N ALA A 363 -22.86 16.76 1.36
CA ALA A 363 -21.52 16.22 1.13
C ALA A 363 -20.57 16.55 2.30
N PHE A 364 -20.54 17.81 2.75
CA PHE A 364 -19.71 18.22 3.89
C PHE A 364 -20.15 17.59 5.20
N GLU A 365 -21.45 17.39 5.43
CA GLU A 365 -21.95 16.66 6.59
C GLU A 365 -21.41 15.21 6.62
N HIS A 366 -21.42 14.50 5.49
CA HIS A 366 -20.82 13.18 5.41
C HIS A 366 -19.31 13.21 5.66
N LEU A 367 -18.58 14.20 5.18
CA LEU A 367 -17.15 14.34 5.48
C LEU A 367 -16.89 14.64 6.98
N ASP A 368 -17.78 15.40 7.63
CA ASP A 368 -17.72 15.63 9.08
C ASP A 368 -17.92 14.30 9.85
N GLN A 369 -18.87 13.46 9.41
CA GLN A 369 -19.11 12.13 9.99
C GLN A 369 -17.92 11.21 9.75
N SER A 370 -17.30 11.26 8.57
CA SER A 370 -16.07 10.51 8.28
C SER A 370 -14.97 10.85 9.27
N GLU A 371 -14.66 12.14 9.47
CA GLU A 371 -13.67 12.60 10.44
C GLU A 371 -14.04 12.23 11.90
N ALA A 372 -15.31 12.38 12.27
CA ALA A 372 -15.78 12.02 13.61
C ALA A 372 -15.59 10.53 13.91
N THR A 373 -15.90 9.68 12.93
CA THR A 373 -15.71 8.22 13.05
C THR A 373 -14.25 7.85 13.29
N LEU A 374 -13.32 8.51 12.61
CA LEU A 374 -11.88 8.25 12.78
C LEU A 374 -11.33 8.67 14.16
N LYS A 375 -12.02 9.55 14.87
CA LYS A 375 -11.68 9.97 16.25
C LYS A 375 -12.19 8.98 17.31
N MET A 376 -13.12 8.09 16.95
CA MET A 376 -13.66 7.09 17.90
C MET A 376 -12.61 6.02 18.23
N PRO A 377 -12.64 5.45 19.44
CA PRO A 377 -11.80 4.31 19.79
C PRO A 377 -12.01 3.14 18.81
N SER A 378 -10.92 2.59 18.29
CA SER A 378 -10.95 1.48 17.33
C SER A 378 -9.66 0.67 17.40
N HIS A 379 -9.66 -0.51 16.81
CA HIS A 379 -8.46 -1.33 16.61
C HIS A 379 -7.58 -0.87 15.43
N MET A 380 -7.97 0.23 14.77
CA MET A 380 -7.21 0.79 13.65
C MET A 380 -5.86 1.32 14.12
N SER A 381 -4.79 0.99 13.41
CA SER A 381 -3.48 1.58 13.67
C SER A 381 -3.51 3.10 13.41
N GLY A 382 -2.64 3.85 14.10
CA GLY A 382 -2.48 5.29 13.87
C GLY A 382 -2.24 5.60 12.39
N LYS A 383 -1.39 4.83 11.73
CA LYS A 383 -1.06 4.97 10.31
C LYS A 383 -2.25 4.73 9.37
N ALA A 384 -3.10 3.74 9.65
CA ALA A 384 -4.31 3.51 8.87
C ALA A 384 -5.32 4.65 9.06
N ARG A 385 -5.43 5.17 10.29
CA ARG A 385 -6.26 6.34 10.61
C ARG A 385 -5.79 7.58 9.86
N ASP A 386 -4.49 7.85 9.88
CA ASP A 386 -3.92 9.02 9.20
C ASP A 386 -4.16 8.98 7.70
N ARG A 387 -4.05 7.80 7.05
CA ARG A 387 -4.38 7.63 5.63
C ARG A 387 -5.84 7.92 5.33
N GLN A 388 -6.77 7.39 6.14
CA GLN A 388 -8.21 7.63 5.95
C GLN A 388 -8.57 9.11 6.19
N LEU A 389 -7.96 9.73 7.21
CA LEU A 389 -8.16 11.13 7.48
C LEU A 389 -7.60 12.02 6.36
N ALA A 390 -6.42 11.70 5.84
CA ALA A 390 -5.81 12.44 4.74
C ALA A 390 -6.73 12.42 3.50
N ARG A 391 -7.27 11.26 3.13
CA ARG A 391 -8.23 11.15 2.02
C ARG A 391 -9.51 11.97 2.26
N THR A 392 -10.05 11.95 3.48
CA THR A 392 -11.24 12.75 3.83
C THR A 392 -10.97 14.26 3.70
N LEU A 393 -9.80 14.70 4.18
CA LEU A 393 -9.42 16.12 4.13
C LEU A 393 -9.10 16.58 2.69
N GLU A 394 -8.47 15.74 1.90
CA GLU A 394 -8.24 15.99 0.48
C GLU A 394 -9.55 16.19 -0.27
N MET A 395 -10.49 15.23 -0.15
CA MET A 395 -11.82 15.33 -0.75
C MET A 395 -12.56 16.60 -0.27
N ARG A 396 -12.46 16.94 1.01
CA ARG A 396 -13.01 18.19 1.56
C ARG A 396 -12.41 19.42 0.88
N ALA A 397 -11.09 19.46 0.73
CA ALA A 397 -10.41 20.58 0.08
C ALA A 397 -10.83 20.72 -1.39
N GLN A 398 -10.89 19.63 -2.12
CA GLN A 398 -11.30 19.61 -3.53
C GLN A 398 -12.75 20.10 -3.68
N LEU A 399 -13.70 19.53 -2.95
CA LEU A 399 -15.12 19.94 -2.99
C LEU A 399 -15.35 21.37 -2.51
N ALA A 400 -14.58 21.85 -1.54
CA ALA A 400 -14.66 23.23 -1.05
C ALA A 400 -14.08 24.23 -2.08
N ALA A 401 -12.96 23.88 -2.71
CA ALA A 401 -12.34 24.66 -3.78
C ALA A 401 -13.29 24.81 -4.98
N GLU A 402 -13.91 23.72 -5.41
CA GLU A 402 -14.93 23.72 -6.48
C GLU A 402 -16.17 24.59 -6.13
N ALA A 403 -16.56 24.60 -4.86
CA ALA A 403 -17.67 25.42 -4.36
C ALA A 403 -17.28 26.90 -4.13
N GLY A 404 -16.02 27.29 -4.35
CA GLY A 404 -15.50 28.62 -4.06
C GLY A 404 -15.33 28.92 -2.56
N ASN A 405 -15.47 27.93 -1.68
CA ASN A 405 -15.26 28.08 -0.23
C ASN A 405 -13.77 27.96 0.12
N LEU A 406 -13.00 28.98 -0.24
CA LEU A 406 -11.55 29.00 -0.07
C LEU A 406 -11.12 28.86 1.39
N ALA A 407 -11.91 29.35 2.35
CA ALA A 407 -11.60 29.25 3.78
C ALA A 407 -11.65 27.79 4.25
N MET A 408 -12.66 27.02 3.84
CA MET A 408 -12.77 25.60 4.17
C MET A 408 -11.67 24.78 3.48
N ALA A 409 -11.37 25.08 2.21
CA ALA A 409 -10.29 24.42 1.49
C ALA A 409 -8.93 24.66 2.17
N GLN A 410 -8.64 25.91 2.55
CA GLN A 410 -7.41 26.26 3.27
C GLN A 410 -7.30 25.55 4.61
N ALA A 411 -8.37 25.46 5.39
CA ALA A 411 -8.37 24.76 6.68
C ALA A 411 -8.02 23.27 6.53
N ALA A 412 -8.53 22.63 5.48
CA ALA A 412 -8.21 21.22 5.18
C ALA A 412 -6.73 21.05 4.75
N VAL A 413 -6.23 21.95 3.89
CA VAL A 413 -4.80 21.96 3.47
C VAL A 413 -3.88 22.18 4.68
N ASP A 414 -4.20 23.13 5.57
CA ASP A 414 -3.41 23.40 6.77
C ASP A 414 -3.40 22.17 7.71
N HIS A 415 -4.51 21.45 7.80
CA HIS A 415 -4.58 20.22 8.58
C HIS A 415 -3.69 19.13 7.98
N LEU A 416 -3.77 18.89 6.67
CA LEU A 416 -2.91 17.95 5.97
C LEU A 416 -1.44 18.32 6.12
N GLN A 417 -1.07 19.59 6.02
CA GLN A 417 0.30 20.05 6.20
C GLN A 417 0.86 19.67 7.59
N ARG A 418 0.06 19.85 8.65
CA ARG A 418 0.45 19.40 9.99
C ARG A 418 0.62 17.88 10.07
N MET A 419 -0.24 17.13 9.38
CA MET A 419 -0.14 15.66 9.32
C MET A 419 1.13 15.22 8.59
N VAL A 420 1.51 15.85 7.48
CA VAL A 420 2.76 15.58 6.74
C VAL A 420 3.97 15.77 7.66
N GLN A 421 4.01 16.87 8.42
CA GLN A 421 5.08 17.16 9.37
C GLN A 421 5.18 16.11 10.50
N ALA A 422 4.04 15.58 10.95
CA ALA A 422 3.96 14.63 12.04
C ALA A 422 4.23 13.17 11.60
N SER A 423 3.64 12.74 10.47
CA SER A 423 3.63 11.33 10.06
C SER A 423 4.73 10.95 9.07
N ARG A 424 5.25 11.90 8.29
CA ARG A 424 6.19 11.69 7.17
C ARG A 424 5.75 10.57 6.20
N SER A 425 4.44 10.42 6.03
CA SER A 425 3.84 9.42 5.16
C SER A 425 3.69 9.97 3.74
N ASN A 426 4.23 9.28 2.74
CA ASN A 426 4.08 9.67 1.33
C ASN A 426 2.60 9.74 0.92
N VAL A 427 1.75 8.88 1.48
CA VAL A 427 0.30 8.90 1.20
C VAL A 427 -0.35 10.19 1.72
N VAL A 428 0.02 10.64 2.93
CA VAL A 428 -0.47 11.91 3.50
C VAL A 428 0.09 13.10 2.73
N GLU A 429 1.36 13.02 2.30
CA GLU A 429 2.02 14.06 1.51
C GLU A 429 1.36 14.24 0.14
N ARG A 430 1.04 13.14 -0.57
CA ARG A 430 0.30 13.18 -1.84
C ARG A 430 -1.08 13.83 -1.67
N ALA A 431 -1.85 13.41 -0.68
CA ALA A 431 -3.15 14.00 -0.37
C ALA A 431 -3.05 15.50 -0.05
N TRP A 432 -1.96 15.94 0.60
CA TRP A 432 -1.71 17.36 0.81
C TRP A 432 -1.44 18.08 -0.51
N HIS A 433 -0.64 17.51 -1.41
CA HIS A 433 -0.36 18.08 -2.73
C HIS A 433 -1.64 18.19 -3.56
N GLY A 434 -2.49 17.15 -3.61
CA GLY A 434 -3.78 17.18 -4.30
C GLY A 434 -4.70 18.26 -3.77
N ALA A 435 -4.85 18.33 -2.44
CA ALA A 435 -5.66 19.35 -1.76
C ALA A 435 -5.15 20.78 -2.01
N ASN A 436 -3.82 20.99 -1.88
CA ASN A 436 -3.20 22.30 -2.10
C ASN A 436 -3.29 22.73 -3.58
N GLY A 437 -3.11 21.79 -4.50
CA GLY A 437 -3.28 22.03 -5.93
C GLY A 437 -4.70 22.48 -6.28
N ALA A 438 -5.73 21.83 -5.72
CA ALA A 438 -7.12 22.25 -5.90
C ALA A 438 -7.39 23.66 -5.33
N LEU A 439 -6.88 23.96 -4.13
CA LEU A 439 -6.98 25.29 -3.52
C LEU A 439 -6.29 26.37 -4.37
N LEU A 440 -5.07 26.12 -4.82
CA LEU A 440 -4.30 27.08 -5.67
C LEU A 440 -5.00 27.33 -7.01
N ALA A 441 -5.60 26.30 -7.61
CA ALA A 441 -6.40 26.44 -8.81
C ALA A 441 -7.61 27.37 -8.56
N ALA A 442 -8.34 27.19 -7.47
CA ALA A 442 -9.46 28.03 -7.08
C ALA A 442 -9.06 29.48 -6.71
N GLN A 443 -7.81 29.67 -6.28
CA GLN A 443 -7.20 30.99 -6.05
C GLN A 443 -6.69 31.66 -7.35
N ALA A 444 -6.95 31.11 -8.52
CA ALA A 444 -6.44 31.55 -9.82
C ALA A 444 -4.91 31.62 -9.90
N LYS A 445 -4.23 30.62 -9.29
CA LYS A 445 -2.77 30.45 -9.33
C LYS A 445 -2.38 29.17 -10.12
N PRO A 446 -2.67 29.12 -11.44
CA PRO A 446 -2.59 27.88 -12.21
C PRO A 446 -1.18 27.28 -12.27
N SER A 447 -0.13 28.09 -12.37
CA SER A 447 1.24 27.57 -12.43
C SER A 447 1.65 26.85 -11.12
N ALA A 448 1.27 27.39 -9.96
CA ALA A 448 1.53 26.75 -8.68
C ALA A 448 0.66 25.49 -8.50
N ALA A 449 -0.61 25.56 -8.94
CA ALA A 449 -1.50 24.41 -8.91
C ALA A 449 -0.97 23.23 -9.74
N LEU A 450 -0.44 23.48 -10.93
CA LEU A 450 0.17 22.47 -11.79
C LEU A 450 1.34 21.73 -11.12
N GLU A 451 2.21 22.45 -10.41
CA GLU A 451 3.35 21.84 -9.73
C GLU A 451 2.90 20.94 -8.55
N GLU A 452 1.86 21.34 -7.84
CA GLU A 452 1.30 20.55 -6.72
C GLU A 452 0.55 19.31 -7.24
N LEU A 453 -0.36 19.46 -8.21
CA LEU A 453 -1.17 18.35 -8.72
C LEU A 453 -0.33 17.23 -9.38
N LYS A 454 0.83 17.56 -9.94
CA LYS A 454 1.78 16.55 -10.47
C LYS A 454 2.34 15.62 -9.38
N GLN A 455 2.31 16.05 -8.12
CA GLN A 455 2.80 15.25 -6.99
C GLN A 455 1.75 14.29 -6.42
N ASP A 456 0.51 14.35 -6.93
CA ASP A 456 -0.59 13.47 -6.56
C ASP A 456 -1.13 12.70 -7.79
N PRO A 457 -0.30 11.82 -8.37
CA PRO A 457 -0.61 11.16 -9.63
C PRO A 457 -1.60 9.99 -9.51
N ASP A 458 -1.93 9.58 -8.29
CA ASP A 458 -2.77 8.40 -8.04
C ASP A 458 -4.22 8.79 -7.66
N ASN A 459 -4.52 10.09 -7.56
CA ASN A 459 -5.88 10.59 -7.31
C ASN A 459 -6.52 11.07 -8.62
N ALA A 460 -7.61 10.43 -9.02
CA ALA A 460 -8.30 10.72 -10.29
C ALA A 460 -8.79 12.17 -10.37
N SER A 461 -9.29 12.74 -9.26
CA SER A 461 -9.76 14.15 -9.21
C SER A 461 -8.61 15.13 -9.39
N SER A 462 -7.45 14.88 -8.76
CA SER A 462 -6.23 15.67 -8.93
C SER A 462 -5.73 15.61 -10.38
N MET A 463 -5.73 14.42 -10.98
CA MET A 463 -5.31 14.22 -12.37
C MET A 463 -6.28 14.87 -13.36
N ALA A 464 -7.59 14.85 -13.12
CA ALA A 464 -8.57 15.56 -13.95
C ALA A 464 -8.33 17.07 -13.91
N LYS A 465 -8.13 17.64 -12.73
CA LYS A 465 -7.80 19.06 -12.58
C LYS A 465 -6.47 19.43 -13.22
N LEU A 466 -5.46 18.55 -13.13
CA LEU A 466 -4.17 18.70 -13.80
C LEU A 466 -4.36 18.79 -15.34
N ALA A 467 -5.13 17.86 -15.92
CA ALA A 467 -5.41 17.84 -17.36
C ALA A 467 -6.16 19.09 -17.84
N GLU A 468 -7.10 19.61 -17.03
CA GLU A 468 -7.81 20.87 -17.30
C GLU A 468 -6.84 22.05 -17.36
N LEU A 469 -6.01 22.22 -16.32
CA LEU A 469 -5.07 23.34 -16.22
C LEU A 469 -3.96 23.28 -17.28
N GLN A 470 -3.46 22.10 -17.63
CA GLN A 470 -2.51 21.90 -18.72
C GLN A 470 -3.12 22.33 -20.07
N GLY A 471 -4.40 21.97 -20.31
CA GLY A 471 -5.12 22.41 -21.51
C GLY A 471 -5.30 23.93 -21.58
N ALA A 472 -5.63 24.57 -20.46
CA ALA A 472 -5.77 26.02 -20.36
C ALA A 472 -4.43 26.76 -20.55
N ALA A 473 -3.32 26.17 -20.14
CA ALA A 473 -1.96 26.71 -20.29
C ALA A 473 -1.36 26.48 -21.71
N ALA A 474 -2.17 26.04 -22.68
CA ALA A 474 -1.77 25.67 -24.02
C ALA A 474 -0.68 24.57 -24.10
N ASN A 475 -0.54 23.78 -23.04
CA ASN A 475 0.33 22.60 -23.02
C ASN A 475 -0.44 21.35 -23.46
N ALA A 476 -0.77 21.30 -24.74
CA ALA A 476 -1.65 20.28 -25.33
C ALA A 476 -1.07 18.85 -25.22
N LEU A 477 0.26 18.69 -25.26
CA LEU A 477 0.91 17.38 -25.18
C LEU A 477 0.78 16.79 -23.78
N ASP A 478 1.11 17.55 -22.74
CA ASP A 478 0.99 17.08 -21.36
C ASP A 478 -0.49 16.82 -21.01
N ALA A 479 -1.40 17.68 -21.46
CA ALA A 479 -2.84 17.48 -21.27
C ALA A 479 -3.34 16.19 -21.93
N ALA A 480 -2.86 15.89 -23.14
CA ALA A 480 -3.22 14.66 -23.85
C ALA A 480 -2.66 13.42 -23.16
N GLU A 481 -1.43 13.47 -22.65
CA GLU A 481 -0.81 12.40 -21.88
C GLU A 481 -1.60 12.11 -20.58
N THR A 482 -1.92 13.17 -19.81
CA THR A 482 -2.70 13.07 -18.58
C THR A 482 -4.10 12.49 -18.83
N ARG A 483 -4.79 12.94 -19.90
CA ARG A 483 -6.09 12.38 -20.30
C ARG A 483 -5.99 10.92 -20.74
N THR A 484 -4.93 10.55 -21.45
CA THR A 484 -4.69 9.16 -21.85
C THR A 484 -4.51 8.27 -20.64
N ARG A 485 -3.79 8.74 -19.63
CA ARG A 485 -3.62 8.03 -18.38
C ARG A 485 -4.94 7.86 -17.62
N LEU A 486 -5.76 8.92 -17.52
CA LEU A 486 -7.11 8.83 -16.92
C LEU A 486 -8.02 7.84 -17.68
N LYS A 487 -7.99 7.84 -19.01
CA LYS A 487 -8.78 6.86 -19.81
C LYS A 487 -8.36 5.42 -19.56
N ALA A 488 -7.10 5.19 -19.25
CA ALA A 488 -6.53 3.88 -18.98
C ALA A 488 -6.64 3.47 -17.49
N ASP A 489 -7.28 4.29 -16.65
CA ASP A 489 -7.53 3.95 -15.25
C ASP A 489 -8.76 3.05 -15.14
N TYR A 490 -8.56 1.82 -14.70
CA TYR A 490 -9.58 0.81 -14.45
C TYR A 490 -9.76 0.53 -12.95
N GLY A 491 -9.61 1.57 -12.13
CA GLY A 491 -9.91 1.52 -10.70
C GLY A 491 -11.38 1.17 -10.41
N THR A 492 -11.60 0.47 -9.32
CA THR A 492 -12.94 0.02 -8.92
C THR A 492 -13.65 0.98 -7.97
N THR A 493 -12.96 2.04 -7.51
CA THR A 493 -13.56 2.99 -6.58
C THR A 493 -14.65 3.83 -7.25
N LEU A 494 -15.57 4.35 -6.45
CA LEU A 494 -16.61 5.25 -6.95
C LEU A 494 -16.01 6.56 -7.47
N GLU A 495 -14.95 7.07 -6.83
CA GLU A 495 -14.26 8.29 -7.23
C GLU A 495 -13.63 8.16 -8.60
N ASP A 496 -12.85 7.10 -8.82
CA ASP A 496 -12.23 6.82 -10.11
C ASP A 496 -13.29 6.76 -11.21
N TRP A 497 -14.38 6.01 -10.98
CA TRP A 497 -15.46 5.91 -11.96
C TRP A 497 -16.14 7.26 -12.26
N LEU A 498 -16.43 8.08 -11.25
CA LEU A 498 -17.08 9.38 -11.43
C LEU A 498 -16.25 10.31 -12.32
N VAL A 499 -14.93 10.30 -12.12
CA VAL A 499 -13.99 11.12 -12.89
C VAL A 499 -13.75 10.52 -14.27
N VAL A 500 -13.33 9.27 -14.33
CA VAL A 500 -12.83 8.60 -15.55
C VAL A 500 -13.91 8.48 -16.63
N ARG A 501 -15.19 8.29 -16.26
CA ARG A 501 -16.29 8.24 -17.22
C ARG A 501 -16.38 9.47 -18.13
N GLU A 502 -16.01 10.66 -17.62
CA GLU A 502 -16.03 11.92 -18.38
C GLU A 502 -14.96 11.94 -19.47
N PHE A 503 -13.88 11.20 -19.29
CA PHE A 503 -12.77 11.11 -20.24
C PHE A 503 -12.92 9.94 -21.22
N ARG A 504 -13.75 8.96 -20.95
CA ARG A 504 -14.02 7.81 -21.83
C ARG A 504 -15.12 8.05 -22.84
N GLN A 505 -15.95 9.08 -22.64
CA GLN A 505 -16.95 9.53 -23.60
C GLN A 505 -16.29 10.29 -24.75
#